data_9fb2e2dc3fed52abb54f905433aaeb95
#
_entry.id   9fb2e2dc3fed52abb54f905433aaeb95
#
_cell.length_a   1.000
_cell.length_b   1.000
_cell.length_c   1.000
_cell.angle_alpha   90.00
_cell.angle_beta   90.00
_cell.angle_gamma   90.00
#
_symmetry.space_group_name_H-M   'P 1'
#
loop_
_entity.id
_entity.type
_entity.pdbx_description
1 polymer ?
#
loop_
_entity_poly.entity_id
_entity_poly.type
_entity_poly.pdbx_seq_one_letter_code
_entity_poly.pdbx_strand_id
1 'polypeptide(L)'
;MTIDEKLICDGCGQAASAEHLAARLRRLEWATRWRPLHIQTLLLGAVAPGEDAEFIYSDAGGFSGEAAWVLGVAGVSGVGKPADAVHHELQRAGFFVAHVLDCPFDGNADRPELATLVAKRVATTLTRIRR
;
A
#
# COMPACT_ATOMS: atom_id res chain seq x y z
N MET A 1 29.35 3.16 -19.32
CA MET A 1 29.16 2.51 -18.03
C MET A 1 27.96 1.60 -18.12
N THR A 2 28.23 0.36 -18.23
CA THR A 2 27.15 -0.59 -18.21
C THR A 2 26.74 -0.76 -16.77
N ILE A 3 25.60 -0.25 -16.45
CA ILE A 3 25.06 -0.49 -15.14
C ILE A 3 24.34 -1.81 -15.20
N ASP A 4 25.10 -2.87 -15.10
CA ASP A 4 24.51 -4.17 -14.81
C ASP A 4 24.23 -4.32 -13.33
N GLU A 5 24.46 -3.28 -12.57
CA GLU A 5 24.11 -3.29 -11.19
C GLU A 5 22.61 -3.21 -11.07
N LYS A 6 22.03 -4.34 -10.74
CA LYS A 6 20.62 -4.39 -10.41
C LYS A 6 20.39 -3.59 -9.14
N LEU A 7 19.94 -2.37 -9.31
CA LEU A 7 19.47 -1.61 -8.18
C LEU A 7 18.25 -2.33 -7.63
N ILE A 8 18.30 -2.58 -6.35
CA ILE A 8 17.20 -3.24 -5.64
C ILE A 8 16.40 -2.19 -4.92
N CYS A 9 15.08 -2.23 -5.07
CA CYS A 9 14.20 -1.34 -4.36
C CYS A 9 14.29 -1.60 -2.85
N ASP A 10 14.54 -0.58 -2.07
CA ASP A 10 14.63 -0.69 -0.63
C ASP A 10 13.27 -0.92 0.05
N GLY A 11 12.18 -0.70 -0.66
CA GLY A 11 10.84 -0.92 -0.13
C GLY A 11 10.36 -2.36 -0.21
N CYS A 12 10.82 -3.16 -1.20
CA CYS A 12 10.29 -4.51 -1.40
C CYS A 12 11.32 -5.54 -1.86
N GLY A 13 12.55 -5.13 -2.14
CA GLY A 13 13.60 -6.05 -2.58
C GLY A 13 13.51 -6.47 -4.04
N GLN A 14 12.55 -5.97 -4.81
CA GLN A 14 12.45 -6.22 -6.24
C GLN A 14 13.42 -5.31 -7.01
N ALA A 15 13.66 -5.63 -8.29
CA ALA A 15 14.49 -4.77 -9.13
C ALA A 15 13.88 -3.36 -9.21
N ALA A 16 14.72 -2.35 -9.00
CA ALA A 16 14.28 -0.95 -9.01
C ALA A 16 14.28 -0.39 -10.44
N SER A 17 13.38 -0.90 -11.28
CA SER A 17 13.17 -0.34 -12.62
C SER A 17 12.49 1.02 -12.54
N ALA A 18 12.58 1.81 -13.60
CA ALA A 18 11.88 3.08 -13.66
C ALA A 18 10.38 2.91 -13.52
N GLU A 19 9.82 1.85 -14.11
CA GLU A 19 8.39 1.55 -14.01
C GLU A 19 8.00 1.18 -12.59
N HIS A 20 8.82 0.38 -11.93
CA HIS A 20 8.58 -0.02 -10.54
C HIS A 20 8.59 1.19 -9.60
N LEU A 21 9.58 2.06 -9.75
CA LEU A 21 9.69 3.26 -8.91
C LEU A 21 8.54 4.22 -9.17
N ALA A 22 8.12 4.38 -10.42
CA ALA A 22 6.97 5.23 -10.76
C ALA A 22 5.68 4.69 -10.13
N ALA A 23 5.48 3.38 -10.18
CA ALA A 23 4.31 2.75 -9.56
C ALA A 23 4.32 2.93 -8.03
N ARG A 24 5.48 2.79 -7.40
CA ARG A 24 5.62 3.01 -5.97
C ARG A 24 5.30 4.45 -5.59
N LEU A 25 5.84 5.42 -6.32
CA LEU A 25 5.59 6.84 -6.05
C LEU A 25 4.12 7.19 -6.22
N ARG A 26 3.47 6.66 -7.25
CA ARG A 26 2.05 6.88 -7.47
C ARG A 26 1.21 6.38 -6.29
N ARG A 27 1.52 5.19 -5.78
CA ARG A 27 0.81 4.64 -4.63
C ARG A 27 1.07 5.43 -3.35
N LEU A 28 2.28 5.89 -3.15
CA LEU A 28 2.61 6.74 -2.00
C LEU A 28 1.87 8.07 -2.08
N GLU A 29 1.76 8.65 -3.27
CA GLU A 29 0.99 9.87 -3.48
C GLU A 29 -0.49 9.67 -3.13
N TRP A 30 -1.10 8.60 -3.62
CA TRP A 30 -2.48 8.29 -3.33
C TRP A 30 -2.70 8.11 -1.82
N ALA A 31 -1.87 7.32 -1.17
CA ALA A 31 -1.98 7.05 0.25
C ALA A 31 -1.77 8.32 1.09
N THR A 32 -0.81 9.14 0.71
CA THR A 32 -0.53 10.39 1.42
C THR A 32 -1.71 11.35 1.35
N ARG A 33 -2.35 11.43 0.20
CA ARG A 33 -3.53 12.29 0.00
C ARG A 33 -4.66 11.96 0.98
N TRP A 34 -4.84 10.68 1.28
CA TRP A 34 -5.96 10.20 2.08
C TRP A 34 -5.59 9.84 3.51
N ARG A 35 -4.37 10.11 3.90
CA ARG A 35 -3.93 9.85 5.27
C ARG A 35 -4.69 10.77 6.23
N PRO A 36 -5.33 10.22 7.30
CA PRO A 36 -5.98 11.03 8.31
C PRO A 36 -4.98 11.90 9.06
N LEU A 37 -5.41 13.06 9.53
CA LEU A 37 -4.58 13.90 10.39
C LEU A 37 -4.21 13.15 11.67
N HIS A 38 -5.18 12.42 12.23
CA HIS A 38 -4.97 11.52 13.36
C HIS A 38 -5.43 10.13 12.97
N ILE A 39 -4.50 9.18 12.94
CA ILE A 39 -4.83 7.79 12.65
C ILE A 39 -5.40 7.16 13.92
N GLN A 40 -6.67 6.77 13.87
CA GLN A 40 -7.33 6.08 14.97
C GLN A 40 -7.21 4.57 14.83
N THR A 41 -7.29 4.07 13.60
CA THR A 41 -7.16 2.65 13.29
C THR A 41 -6.17 2.47 12.15
N LEU A 42 -5.10 1.73 12.42
CA LEU A 42 -4.11 1.38 11.41
C LEU A 42 -4.30 -0.08 11.02
N LEU A 43 -4.54 -0.32 9.74
CA LEU A 43 -4.51 -1.65 9.16
C LEU A 43 -3.15 -1.84 8.50
N LEU A 44 -2.32 -2.71 9.06
CA LEU A 44 -0.97 -2.91 8.57
C LEU A 44 -0.87 -4.26 7.88
N GLY A 45 -0.67 -4.22 6.57
CA GLY A 45 -0.44 -5.42 5.77
C GLY A 45 1.06 -5.69 5.61
N ALA A 46 1.40 -6.93 5.28
CA ALA A 46 2.80 -7.32 5.06
C ALA A 46 3.30 -6.83 3.70
N VAL A 47 2.59 -7.17 2.65
CA VAL A 47 2.99 -6.90 1.26
C VAL A 47 1.84 -6.21 0.54
N ALA A 48 2.15 -5.11 -0.17
CA ALA A 48 1.15 -4.40 -0.94
C ALA A 48 0.65 -5.25 -2.11
N PRO A 49 -0.66 -5.16 -2.47
CA PRO A 49 -1.20 -5.91 -3.60
C PRO A 49 -0.59 -5.43 -4.92
N GLY A 50 -0.41 -6.35 -5.87
CA GLY A 50 0.14 -6.03 -7.20
C GLY A 50 -0.82 -5.20 -8.04
N GLU A 51 -2.10 -5.54 -8.01
CA GLU A 51 -3.12 -4.87 -8.81
C GLU A 51 -3.62 -3.60 -8.15
N ASP A 52 -3.74 -2.53 -8.93
CA ASP A 52 -4.25 -1.26 -8.39
C ASP A 52 -5.68 -1.38 -7.87
N ALA A 53 -6.52 -2.20 -8.51
CA ALA A 53 -7.90 -2.40 -8.06
C ALA A 53 -7.99 -3.02 -6.66
N GLU A 54 -6.94 -3.70 -6.20
CA GLU A 54 -6.86 -4.27 -4.85
C GLU A 54 -6.23 -3.30 -3.85
N PHE A 55 -5.68 -2.19 -4.32
CA PHE A 55 -5.09 -1.18 -3.46
C PHE A 55 -6.15 -0.15 -3.08
N ILE A 56 -6.40 -0.01 -1.78
CA ILE A 56 -7.52 0.80 -1.28
C ILE A 56 -7.46 2.26 -1.73
N TYR A 57 -6.27 2.83 -1.89
CA TYR A 57 -6.13 4.25 -2.23
C TYR A 57 -6.01 4.54 -3.72
N SER A 58 -6.21 3.54 -4.58
CA SER A 58 -6.22 3.76 -6.02
C SER A 58 -7.31 4.76 -6.40
N ASP A 59 -6.96 5.74 -7.22
CA ASP A 59 -7.90 6.79 -7.64
C ASP A 59 -8.93 6.28 -8.65
N ALA A 60 -8.67 5.13 -9.27
CA ALA A 60 -9.62 4.52 -10.20
C ALA A 60 -10.75 3.77 -9.49
N GLY A 61 -10.58 3.43 -8.23
CA GLY A 61 -11.55 2.62 -7.49
C GLY A 61 -11.52 1.17 -7.91
N GLY A 62 -12.68 0.57 -8.13
CA GLY A 62 -12.77 -0.83 -8.51
C GLY A 62 -12.57 -1.83 -7.40
N PHE A 63 -12.56 -1.40 -6.20
CA PHE A 63 -12.25 -2.08 -4.93
C PHE A 63 -12.48 -3.58 -4.95
N SER A 64 -11.43 -4.36 -5.19
CA SER A 64 -11.45 -5.82 -5.18
C SER A 64 -10.37 -6.34 -4.22
N GLY A 65 -10.38 -7.64 -3.95
CA GLY A 65 -9.36 -8.27 -3.12
C GLY A 65 -9.18 -7.59 -1.76
N GLU A 66 -7.96 -7.16 -1.46
CA GLU A 66 -7.65 -6.49 -0.20
C GLU A 66 -8.48 -5.23 0.00
N ALA A 67 -8.67 -4.42 -1.04
CA ALA A 67 -9.46 -3.19 -0.92
C ALA A 67 -10.90 -3.48 -0.49
N ALA A 68 -11.52 -4.51 -1.08
CA ALA A 68 -12.87 -4.91 -0.69
C ALA A 68 -12.91 -5.38 0.76
N TRP A 69 -11.90 -6.12 1.20
CA TRP A 69 -11.81 -6.57 2.59
C TRP A 69 -11.67 -5.39 3.56
N VAL A 70 -10.84 -4.41 3.21
CA VAL A 70 -10.66 -3.20 4.03
C VAL A 70 -11.97 -2.45 4.20
N LEU A 71 -12.72 -2.29 3.11
CA LEU A 71 -14.03 -1.61 3.19
C LEU A 71 -14.99 -2.37 4.09
N GLY A 72 -14.98 -3.69 4.03
CA GLY A 72 -15.80 -4.51 4.92
C GLY A 72 -15.45 -4.31 6.38
N VAL A 73 -14.17 -4.29 6.72
CA VAL A 73 -13.69 -4.08 8.09
C VAL A 73 -14.03 -2.66 8.58
N ALA A 74 -13.89 -1.67 7.72
CA ALA A 74 -14.16 -0.28 8.07
C ALA A 74 -15.65 0.05 8.11
N GLY A 75 -16.51 -0.83 7.58
CA GLY A 75 -17.94 -0.58 7.49
C GLY A 75 -18.33 0.45 6.45
N VAL A 76 -17.50 0.62 5.41
CA VAL A 76 -17.72 1.59 4.34
C VAL A 76 -18.18 0.85 3.08
N SER A 77 -19.30 1.29 2.50
CA SER A 77 -19.77 0.72 1.23
C SER A 77 -19.16 1.50 0.07
N GLY A 78 -18.60 0.77 -0.91
CA GLY A 78 -18.10 1.37 -2.14
C GLY A 78 -19.10 1.33 -3.28
N VAL A 79 -20.26 0.71 -3.10
CA VAL A 79 -21.24 0.51 -4.16
C VAL A 79 -21.85 1.84 -4.59
N GLY A 80 -21.73 2.16 -5.87
CA GLY A 80 -22.31 3.38 -6.44
C GLY A 80 -21.62 4.67 -6.05
N LYS A 81 -20.44 4.59 -5.38
CA LYS A 81 -19.69 5.78 -4.97
C LYS A 81 -18.43 5.95 -5.78
N PRO A 82 -18.04 7.18 -6.11
CA PRO A 82 -16.72 7.42 -6.69
C PRO A 82 -15.61 7.12 -5.68
N ALA A 83 -14.42 6.84 -6.19
CA ALA A 83 -13.29 6.44 -5.34
C ALA A 83 -12.96 7.48 -4.27
N ASP A 84 -12.95 8.77 -4.62
CA ASP A 84 -12.61 9.82 -3.67
C ASP A 84 -13.63 9.96 -2.55
N ALA A 85 -14.90 9.67 -2.79
CA ALA A 85 -15.91 9.67 -1.73
C ALA A 85 -15.64 8.55 -0.72
N VAL A 86 -15.26 7.37 -1.19
CA VAL A 86 -14.90 6.24 -0.33
C VAL A 86 -13.64 6.58 0.49
N HIS A 87 -12.63 7.13 -0.15
CA HIS A 87 -11.39 7.54 0.52
C HIS A 87 -11.67 8.60 1.58
N HIS A 88 -12.56 9.53 1.29
CA HIS A 88 -12.93 10.57 2.23
C HIS A 88 -13.60 10.00 3.48
N GLU A 89 -14.48 9.02 3.31
CA GLU A 89 -15.12 8.35 4.44
C GLU A 89 -14.11 7.63 5.34
N LEU A 90 -13.14 6.93 4.73
CA LEU A 90 -12.07 6.28 5.49
C LEU A 90 -11.22 7.31 6.25
N GLN A 91 -10.87 8.40 5.59
CA GLN A 91 -10.08 9.47 6.19
C GLN A 91 -10.80 10.09 7.39
N ARG A 92 -12.08 10.39 7.25
CA ARG A 92 -12.89 10.96 8.33
C ARG A 92 -13.04 10.02 9.51
N ALA A 93 -13.09 8.71 9.24
CA ALA A 93 -13.18 7.70 10.29
C ALA A 93 -11.84 7.43 10.99
N GLY A 94 -10.75 8.04 10.51
CA GLY A 94 -9.42 7.83 11.08
C GLY A 94 -8.77 6.52 10.69
N PHE A 95 -9.27 5.84 9.64
CA PHE A 95 -8.66 4.61 9.13
C PHE A 95 -7.49 4.92 8.22
N PHE A 96 -6.39 4.22 8.42
CA PHE A 96 -5.28 4.27 7.48
C PHE A 96 -4.77 2.87 7.22
N VAL A 97 -4.46 2.58 5.95
CA VAL A 97 -3.92 1.30 5.52
C VAL A 97 -2.49 1.51 5.06
N ALA A 98 -1.58 0.72 5.57
CA ALA A 98 -0.19 0.73 5.18
C ALA A 98 0.32 -0.69 5.02
N HIS A 99 1.43 -0.84 4.33
CA HIS A 99 2.08 -2.13 4.13
C HIS A 99 3.54 -2.01 4.50
N VAL A 100 4.10 -3.05 5.11
CA VAL A 100 5.53 -3.08 5.43
C VAL A 100 6.35 -3.02 4.15
N LEU A 101 5.97 -3.83 3.15
CA LEU A 101 6.51 -3.73 1.80
C LEU A 101 5.48 -3.01 0.95
N ASP A 102 5.69 -1.73 0.72
CA ASP A 102 4.68 -0.82 0.19
C ASP A 102 4.68 -0.65 -1.33
N CYS A 103 5.52 -1.40 -2.03
CA CYS A 103 5.53 -1.40 -3.50
C CYS A 103 4.51 -2.38 -4.06
N PRO A 104 3.96 -2.13 -5.27
CA PRO A 104 3.16 -3.13 -5.95
C PRO A 104 3.97 -4.41 -6.13
N PHE A 105 3.40 -5.54 -5.74
CA PHE A 105 4.10 -6.82 -5.79
C PHE A 105 3.34 -7.82 -6.64
N ASP A 106 3.95 -8.22 -7.77
CA ASP A 106 3.36 -9.14 -8.73
C ASP A 106 3.80 -10.58 -8.54
N GLY A 107 4.74 -10.82 -7.62
CA GLY A 107 5.28 -12.15 -7.39
C GLY A 107 4.49 -12.93 -6.36
N ASN A 108 5.05 -14.09 -5.99
CA ASN A 108 4.48 -14.93 -4.97
C ASN A 108 4.76 -14.34 -3.58
N ALA A 109 3.73 -13.84 -2.92
CA ALA A 109 3.84 -13.23 -1.60
C ALA A 109 4.15 -14.27 -0.49
N ASP A 110 4.03 -15.55 -0.77
CA ASP A 110 4.29 -16.60 0.20
C ASP A 110 5.76 -17.04 0.24
N ARG A 111 6.64 -16.41 -0.52
CA ARG A 111 8.06 -16.76 -0.52
C ARG A 111 8.69 -16.47 0.84
N PRO A 112 9.52 -17.40 1.36
CA PRO A 112 10.16 -17.21 2.67
C PRO A 112 11.00 -15.94 2.77
N GLU A 113 11.64 -15.50 1.69
CA GLU A 113 12.46 -14.30 1.65
C GLU A 113 11.63 -13.05 1.99
N LEU A 114 10.37 -13.03 1.59
CA LEU A 114 9.48 -11.91 1.89
C LEU A 114 9.16 -11.84 3.37
N ALA A 115 8.94 -12.98 4.02
CA ALA A 115 8.70 -13.00 5.46
C ALA A 115 9.89 -12.42 6.23
N THR A 116 11.11 -12.77 5.84
CA THR A 116 12.32 -12.24 6.44
C THR A 116 12.44 -10.72 6.22
N LEU A 117 12.15 -10.27 5.00
CA LEU A 117 12.22 -8.85 4.66
C LEU A 117 11.17 -8.04 5.42
N VAL A 118 9.95 -8.56 5.54
CA VAL A 118 8.88 -7.94 6.32
C VAL A 118 9.33 -7.80 7.78
N ALA A 119 9.87 -8.86 8.37
CA ALA A 119 10.34 -8.83 9.76
C ALA A 119 11.38 -7.75 10.00
N LYS A 120 12.29 -7.54 9.04
CA LYS A 120 13.32 -6.51 9.15
C LYS A 120 12.76 -5.10 9.05
N ARG A 121 11.67 -4.90 8.34
CA ARG A 121 11.16 -3.57 8.01
C ARG A 121 9.99 -3.09 8.85
N VAL A 122 9.41 -3.96 9.66
CA VAL A 122 8.25 -3.62 10.50
C VAL A 122 8.54 -2.41 11.40
N ALA A 123 9.65 -2.41 12.11
CA ALA A 123 9.99 -1.33 13.03
C ALA A 123 10.16 0.00 12.30
N THR A 124 10.83 -0.02 11.15
CA THR A 124 11.03 1.18 10.33
C THR A 124 9.70 1.73 9.83
N THR A 125 8.80 0.85 9.37
CA THR A 125 7.48 1.23 8.91
C THR A 125 6.67 1.88 10.02
N LEU A 126 6.64 1.28 11.20
CA LEU A 126 5.91 1.84 12.34
C LEU A 126 6.48 3.18 12.77
N THR A 127 7.79 3.34 12.77
CA THR A 127 8.42 4.63 13.09
C THR A 127 8.00 5.70 12.09
N ARG A 128 7.98 5.37 10.81
CA ARG A 128 7.57 6.30 9.76
C ARG A 128 6.11 6.73 9.92
N ILE A 129 5.23 5.82 10.26
CA ILE A 129 3.81 6.11 10.41
C ILE A 129 3.52 6.96 11.64
N ARG A 130 4.29 6.81 12.69
CA ARG A 130 4.12 7.57 13.94
C ARG A 130 4.52 9.03 13.84
N ARG A 131 5.24 9.40 12.80
CA ARG A 131 5.65 10.79 12.58
C ARG A 131 4.48 11.65 12.00
#